data_f86692fba3c31c7cb437331bf783237c
#
_entry.id   f86692fba3c31c7cb437331bf783237c
#
_cell.length_a   1.000
_cell.length_b   1.000
_cell.length_c   1.000
_cell.angle_alpha   90.00
_cell.angle_beta   90.00
_cell.angle_gamma   90.00
#
_symmetry.space_group_name_H-M   'P 1'
#
loop_
_entity.id
_entity.type
_entity.pdbx_description
1 polymer ?
#
loop_
_entity_poly.entity_id
_entity_poly.type
_entity_poly.pdbx_seq_one_letter_code
_entity_poly.pdbx_strand_id
1 'polypeptide(L)'
;MTTKPQNEGSLDHSGAYGAEPSGSTVVFTDITEAPLEPLYAAAKAEVMTDAMGALVIFDGIVRNHDHGSAVRGLSYSAHPQAREYIAEVAAEVAAELDGVRLWAVHRVGPIAIGESALTVMAAAAHRGRAFDACELVADRVKARVPIWKEQELLDGSIEWVGVDTSPA
;
A
#
# COMPACT_ATOMS: atom_id res chain seq x y z
N MET A 1 -63.52 22.98 15.29
CA MET A 1 -62.53 22.31 16.14
C MET A 1 -61.97 21.11 15.36
N THR A 2 -60.80 21.26 14.81
CA THR A 2 -60.18 20.24 13.96
C THR A 2 -59.02 19.63 14.75
N THR A 3 -59.20 18.37 15.14
CA THR A 3 -58.23 17.59 15.91
C THR A 3 -57.16 17.08 14.98
N LYS A 4 -55.91 17.45 15.23
CA LYS A 4 -54.71 17.01 14.52
C LYS A 4 -54.34 15.59 15.03
N PRO A 5 -54.07 14.61 14.16
CA PRO A 5 -53.57 13.32 14.64
C PRO A 5 -52.09 13.48 15.04
N GLN A 6 -51.75 13.07 16.24
CA GLN A 6 -50.39 12.87 16.71
C GLN A 6 -49.86 11.61 16.09
N ASN A 7 -48.83 11.73 15.28
CA ASN A 7 -48.07 10.59 14.76
C ASN A 7 -46.84 10.40 15.65
N GLU A 8 -46.99 9.65 16.71
CA GLU A 8 -45.86 9.14 17.49
C GLU A 8 -45.42 7.81 16.88
N GLY A 9 -44.62 7.94 15.84
CA GLY A 9 -43.81 6.84 15.30
C GLY A 9 -42.34 7.09 15.64
N SER A 10 -41.96 6.75 16.86
CA SER A 10 -40.54 6.61 17.20
C SER A 10 -40.00 5.45 16.39
N LEU A 11 -39.34 5.75 15.30
CA LEU A 11 -38.50 4.78 14.60
C LEU A 11 -37.26 4.53 15.48
N ASP A 12 -37.34 3.41 16.21
CA ASP A 12 -36.19 2.83 16.87
C ASP A 12 -35.16 2.45 15.83
N HIS A 13 -34.17 3.32 15.66
CA HIS A 13 -33.00 3.10 14.79
C HIS A 13 -31.90 2.38 15.57
N SER A 14 -32.22 1.52 16.49
CA SER A 14 -31.29 0.56 17.07
C SER A 14 -31.03 -0.63 16.13
N GLY A 15 -30.94 -0.36 14.83
CA GLY A 15 -30.32 -1.26 13.88
C GLY A 15 -28.86 -1.40 14.29
N ALA A 16 -28.46 -2.60 14.68
CA ALA A 16 -27.10 -2.96 15.00
C ALA A 16 -26.16 -2.50 13.87
N TYR A 17 -25.61 -1.31 14.00
CA TYR A 17 -24.39 -0.96 13.29
C TYR A 17 -23.36 -1.98 13.74
N GLY A 18 -22.96 -2.86 12.81
CA GLY A 18 -21.95 -3.86 13.08
C GLY A 18 -20.75 -3.18 13.74
N ALA A 19 -20.22 -3.79 14.78
CA ALA A 19 -19.06 -3.28 15.48
C ALA A 19 -17.97 -2.96 14.45
N GLU A 20 -17.30 -1.81 14.60
CA GLU A 20 -16.12 -1.49 13.78
C GLU A 20 -15.17 -2.69 13.83
N PRO A 21 -14.52 -3.03 12.71
CA PRO A 21 -13.59 -4.16 12.69
C PRO A 21 -12.49 -3.92 13.70
N SER A 22 -12.45 -4.77 14.72
CA SER A 22 -11.37 -4.78 15.69
C SER A 22 -10.25 -5.67 15.20
N GLY A 23 -9.02 -5.19 15.30
CA GLY A 23 -7.83 -5.88 14.86
C GLY A 23 -7.47 -5.58 13.40
N SER A 24 -6.18 -5.67 13.15
CA SER A 24 -5.60 -5.44 11.81
C SER A 24 -5.12 -6.74 11.20
N THR A 25 -5.09 -6.80 9.87
CA THR A 25 -4.68 -7.97 9.12
C THR A 25 -3.69 -7.59 8.03
N VAL A 26 -2.54 -8.26 8.00
CA VAL A 26 -1.70 -8.29 6.80
C VAL A 26 -2.27 -9.38 5.88
N VAL A 27 -2.89 -8.95 4.79
CA VAL A 27 -3.55 -9.85 3.84
C VAL A 27 -2.52 -10.57 2.98
N PHE A 28 -1.56 -9.81 2.46
CA PHE A 28 -0.52 -10.36 1.61
C PHE A 28 0.68 -9.41 1.51
N THR A 29 1.88 -9.98 1.45
CA THR A 29 3.12 -9.27 1.09
C THR A 29 4.00 -10.16 0.24
N ASP A 30 4.69 -9.59 -0.75
CA ASP A 30 5.65 -10.33 -1.56
C ASP A 30 6.69 -9.42 -2.24
N ILE A 31 7.74 -10.07 -2.74
CA ILE A 31 8.71 -9.55 -3.71
C ILE A 31 8.59 -10.43 -4.96
N THR A 32 8.32 -9.84 -6.11
CA THR A 32 8.04 -10.60 -7.34
C THR A 32 8.72 -9.99 -8.58
N GLU A 33 8.99 -10.80 -9.57
CA GLU A 33 9.44 -10.34 -10.90
C GLU A 33 8.26 -10.06 -11.84
N ALA A 34 7.07 -10.54 -11.48
CA ALA A 34 5.86 -10.35 -12.29
C ALA A 34 5.36 -8.90 -12.24
N PRO A 35 4.74 -8.38 -13.31
CA PRO A 35 4.03 -7.11 -13.29
C PRO A 35 2.98 -7.05 -12.18
N LEU A 36 2.83 -5.88 -11.54
CA LEU A 36 1.91 -5.69 -10.42
C LEU A 36 0.49 -5.34 -10.87
N GLU A 37 0.34 -4.65 -11.98
CA GLU A 37 -0.94 -4.16 -12.52
C GLU A 37 -2.00 -5.27 -12.66
N PRO A 38 -1.67 -6.46 -13.15
CA PRO A 38 -2.64 -7.57 -13.23
C PRO A 38 -3.15 -8.06 -11.89
N LEU A 39 -2.45 -7.76 -10.79
CA LEU A 39 -2.82 -8.20 -9.43
C LEU A 39 -3.86 -7.30 -8.77
N TYR A 40 -4.07 -6.07 -9.26
CA TYR A 40 -4.84 -5.03 -8.56
C TYR A 40 -6.28 -5.43 -8.24
N ALA A 41 -6.99 -6.02 -9.19
CA ALA A 41 -8.38 -6.39 -8.97
C ALA A 41 -8.53 -7.46 -7.88
N ALA A 42 -7.69 -8.48 -7.91
CA ALA A 42 -7.67 -9.53 -6.88
C ALA A 42 -7.24 -8.99 -5.52
N ALA A 43 -6.16 -8.18 -5.49
CA ALA A 43 -5.67 -7.55 -4.27
C ALA A 43 -6.74 -6.66 -3.61
N LYS A 44 -7.45 -5.85 -4.41
CA LYS A 44 -8.56 -5.04 -3.93
C LYS A 44 -9.66 -5.92 -3.30
N ALA A 45 -10.03 -7.00 -3.96
CA ALA A 45 -11.05 -7.92 -3.45
C ALA A 45 -10.63 -8.58 -2.14
N GLU A 46 -9.34 -8.87 -1.97
CA GLU A 46 -8.80 -9.50 -0.77
C GLU A 46 -8.72 -8.53 0.43
N VAL A 47 -8.34 -7.27 0.20
CA VAL A 47 -8.20 -6.30 1.30
C VAL A 47 -9.54 -5.73 1.76
N MET A 48 -10.53 -5.64 0.88
CA MET A 48 -11.85 -5.09 1.20
C MET A 48 -12.74 -6.10 1.91
N THR A 49 -13.52 -5.59 2.86
CA THR A 49 -14.65 -6.29 3.48
C THR A 49 -15.84 -5.35 3.54
N ASP A 50 -17.03 -5.86 3.87
CA ASP A 50 -18.25 -5.05 3.99
C ASP A 50 -18.14 -3.97 5.08
N ALA A 51 -17.22 -4.11 6.02
CA ALA A 51 -16.96 -3.15 7.08
C ALA A 51 -15.99 -2.04 6.70
N MET A 52 -15.31 -2.13 5.54
CA MET A 52 -14.32 -1.16 5.09
C MET A 52 -14.99 -0.08 4.23
N GLY A 53 -14.89 1.18 4.67
CA GLY A 53 -15.40 2.35 3.94
C GLY A 53 -14.38 3.07 3.09
N ALA A 54 -13.09 2.70 3.20
CA ALA A 54 -12.00 3.34 2.48
C ALA A 54 -10.93 2.34 2.04
N LEU A 55 -10.46 2.53 0.81
CA LEU A 55 -9.27 1.88 0.26
C LEU A 55 -8.33 2.96 -0.26
N VAL A 56 -7.09 2.97 0.23
CA VAL A 56 -6.02 3.82 -0.30
C VAL A 56 -5.01 2.93 -1.00
N ILE A 57 -4.64 3.30 -2.22
CA ILE A 57 -3.65 2.61 -3.03
C ILE A 57 -2.50 3.57 -3.29
N PHE A 58 -1.31 3.21 -2.83
CA PHE A 58 -0.07 3.81 -3.28
C PHE A 58 0.50 2.96 -4.39
N ASP A 59 0.85 3.62 -5.48
CA ASP A 59 1.47 2.98 -6.64
C ASP A 59 2.73 3.76 -7.02
N GLY A 60 3.87 3.21 -6.70
CA GLY A 60 5.18 3.76 -7.03
C GLY A 60 5.56 3.40 -8.46
N ILE A 61 5.41 4.37 -9.37
CA ILE A 61 5.59 4.20 -10.81
C ILE A 61 7.02 4.59 -11.22
N VAL A 62 7.59 3.81 -12.12
CA VAL A 62 8.89 4.14 -12.74
C VAL A 62 8.72 5.33 -13.68
N ARG A 63 9.46 6.41 -13.40
CA ARG A 63 9.43 7.64 -14.20
C ARG A 63 10.69 7.79 -15.06
N ASN A 64 10.64 8.62 -16.08
CA ASN A 64 11.71 8.82 -17.05
C ASN A 64 12.81 9.78 -16.59
N HIS A 65 12.80 10.23 -15.34
CA HIS A 65 13.84 11.09 -14.76
C HIS A 65 13.99 10.83 -13.27
N ASP A 66 15.20 10.99 -12.77
CA ASP A 66 15.51 10.92 -11.34
C ASP A 66 16.60 11.95 -11.01
N HIS A 67 16.40 12.73 -9.94
CA HIS A 67 17.30 13.80 -9.51
C HIS A 67 17.81 14.71 -10.63
N GLY A 68 16.98 15.01 -11.64
CA GLY A 68 17.31 15.85 -12.78
C GLY A 68 18.01 15.13 -13.93
N SER A 69 18.30 13.83 -13.81
CA SER A 69 18.86 13.00 -14.88
C SER A 69 17.76 12.23 -15.61
N ALA A 70 17.88 12.14 -16.94
CA ALA A 70 16.98 11.35 -17.75
C ALA A 70 17.34 9.86 -17.67
N VAL A 71 16.33 9.03 -17.36
CA VAL A 71 16.45 7.59 -17.18
C VAL A 71 15.92 6.87 -18.41
N ARG A 72 16.70 5.92 -18.95
CA ARG A 72 16.29 5.07 -20.08
C ARG A 72 15.60 3.80 -19.60
N GLY A 73 16.13 3.19 -18.57
CA GLY A 73 15.68 1.93 -18.02
C GLY A 73 16.03 1.78 -16.55
N LEU A 74 15.37 0.86 -15.90
CA LEU A 74 15.47 0.62 -14.48
C LEU A 74 15.32 -0.86 -14.20
N SER A 75 16.17 -1.38 -13.32
CA SER A 75 16.04 -2.72 -12.76
C SER A 75 16.23 -2.67 -11.25
N TYR A 76 15.42 -3.44 -10.53
CA TYR A 76 15.60 -3.64 -9.10
C TYR A 76 16.19 -5.01 -8.81
N SER A 77 17.06 -5.08 -7.82
CA SER A 77 17.51 -6.32 -7.21
C SER A 77 17.21 -6.31 -5.72
N ALA A 78 16.97 -7.47 -5.15
CA ALA A 78 16.60 -7.62 -3.75
C ALA A 78 17.51 -8.61 -3.04
N HIS A 79 17.77 -8.34 -1.76
CA HIS A 79 18.40 -9.32 -0.87
C HIS A 79 17.48 -10.55 -0.71
N PRO A 80 18.02 -11.77 -0.54
CA PRO A 80 17.18 -12.97 -0.34
C PRO A 80 16.15 -12.86 0.78
N GLN A 81 16.43 -12.08 1.82
CA GLN A 81 15.53 -11.84 2.96
C GLN A 81 14.55 -10.66 2.76
N ALA A 82 14.51 -10.03 1.60
CA ALA A 82 13.62 -8.88 1.37
C ALA A 82 12.14 -9.22 1.61
N ARG A 83 11.75 -10.47 1.36
CA ARG A 83 10.37 -10.95 1.64
C ARG A 83 10.03 -10.92 3.11
N GLU A 84 10.96 -11.31 3.97
CA GLU A 84 10.78 -11.24 5.42
C GLU A 84 10.67 -9.79 5.88
N TYR A 85 11.52 -8.89 5.37
CA TYR A 85 11.49 -7.49 5.72
C TYR A 85 10.20 -6.77 5.32
N ILE A 86 9.67 -7.02 4.13
CA ILE A 86 8.40 -6.40 3.72
C ILE A 86 7.23 -6.93 4.56
N ALA A 87 7.25 -8.21 4.94
CA ALA A 87 6.27 -8.81 5.83
C ALA A 87 6.34 -8.22 7.25
N GLU A 88 7.55 -8.03 7.78
CA GLU A 88 7.77 -7.39 9.09
C GLU A 88 7.26 -5.94 9.10
N VAL A 89 7.57 -5.16 8.08
CA VAL A 89 7.08 -3.78 7.94
C VAL A 89 5.56 -3.73 7.97
N ALA A 90 4.88 -4.58 7.20
CA ALA A 90 3.43 -4.63 7.17
C ALA A 90 2.85 -5.07 8.52
N ALA A 91 3.47 -6.04 9.19
CA ALA A 91 3.05 -6.52 10.51
C ALA A 91 3.19 -5.43 11.60
N GLU A 92 4.28 -4.66 11.57
CA GLU A 92 4.48 -3.53 12.49
C GLU A 92 3.39 -2.46 12.31
N VAL A 93 3.09 -2.07 11.09
CA VAL A 93 2.03 -1.09 10.80
C VAL A 93 0.67 -1.62 11.26
N ALA A 94 0.38 -2.90 10.99
CA ALA A 94 -0.84 -3.54 11.47
C ALA A 94 -0.94 -3.59 13.01
N ALA A 95 0.18 -3.68 13.70
CA ALA A 95 0.22 -3.65 15.16
C ALA A 95 0.04 -2.23 15.74
N GLU A 96 0.51 -1.21 15.02
CA GLU A 96 0.42 0.20 15.44
C GLU A 96 -0.95 0.82 15.15
N LEU A 97 -1.61 0.40 14.08
CA LEU A 97 -2.89 0.94 13.62
C LEU A 97 -3.98 -0.14 13.69
N ASP A 98 -4.98 0.08 14.52
CA ASP A 98 -6.11 -0.85 14.64
C ASP A 98 -7.09 -0.73 13.46
N GLY A 99 -7.70 -1.85 13.08
CA GLY A 99 -8.75 -1.90 12.07
C GLY A 99 -8.29 -1.68 10.63
N VAL A 100 -7.03 -2.00 10.29
CA VAL A 100 -6.51 -1.91 8.92
C VAL A 100 -6.28 -3.27 8.30
N ARG A 101 -6.45 -3.35 6.98
CA ARG A 101 -6.11 -4.51 6.17
C ARG A 101 -5.10 -4.09 5.11
N LEU A 102 -3.98 -4.80 5.04
CA LEU A 102 -2.80 -4.39 4.27
C LEU A 102 -2.42 -5.42 3.22
N TRP A 103 -2.08 -4.94 2.04
CA TRP A 103 -1.47 -5.68 0.95
C TRP A 103 -0.29 -4.87 0.41
N ALA A 104 0.89 -5.47 0.27
CA ALA A 104 2.06 -4.76 -0.21
C ALA A 104 2.98 -5.69 -1.01
N VAL A 105 3.30 -5.29 -2.24
CA VAL A 105 4.20 -6.05 -3.12
C VAL A 105 5.18 -5.13 -3.81
N HIS A 106 6.45 -5.49 -3.81
CA HIS A 106 7.50 -4.82 -4.57
C HIS A 106 7.94 -5.70 -5.74
N ARG A 107 8.04 -5.09 -6.92
CA ARG A 107 8.57 -5.74 -8.11
C ARG A 107 10.09 -5.62 -8.17
N VAL A 108 10.76 -6.66 -8.62
CA VAL A 108 12.19 -6.69 -8.92
C VAL A 108 12.43 -7.12 -10.36
N GLY A 109 13.68 -7.06 -10.81
CA GLY A 109 14.03 -7.25 -12.21
C GLY A 109 13.79 -5.99 -13.05
N PRO A 110 13.85 -6.08 -14.38
CA PRO A 110 13.62 -4.96 -15.28
C PRO A 110 12.19 -4.46 -15.22
N ILE A 111 12.01 -3.14 -15.10
CA ILE A 111 10.70 -2.49 -15.06
C ILE A 111 10.71 -1.33 -16.05
N ALA A 112 9.71 -1.30 -16.92
CA ALA A 112 9.60 -0.23 -17.91
C ALA A 112 9.07 1.07 -17.28
N ILE A 113 9.41 2.20 -17.90
CA ILE A 113 8.84 3.50 -17.55
C ILE A 113 7.32 3.42 -17.65
N GLY A 114 6.63 3.90 -16.62
CA GLY A 114 5.17 3.85 -16.52
C GLY A 114 4.62 2.61 -15.81
N GLU A 115 5.45 1.61 -15.53
CA GLU A 115 5.05 0.41 -14.80
C GLU A 115 5.28 0.57 -13.29
N SER A 116 4.52 -0.19 -12.50
CA SER A 116 4.58 -0.19 -11.04
C SER A 116 5.80 -0.94 -10.50
N ALA A 117 6.52 -0.31 -9.60
CA ALA A 117 7.61 -0.92 -8.84
C ALA A 117 7.20 -1.36 -7.43
N LEU A 118 6.35 -0.58 -6.78
CA LEU A 118 5.80 -0.88 -5.44
C LEU A 118 4.33 -0.51 -5.42
N THR A 119 3.49 -1.47 -5.04
CA THR A 119 2.08 -1.20 -4.78
C THR A 119 1.75 -1.54 -3.33
N VAL A 120 1.10 -0.60 -2.64
CA VAL A 120 0.57 -0.78 -1.28
C VAL A 120 -0.92 -0.48 -1.31
N MET A 121 -1.72 -1.40 -0.77
CA MET A 121 -3.14 -1.20 -0.57
C MET A 121 -3.46 -1.26 0.92
N ALA A 122 -4.15 -0.26 1.42
CA ALA A 122 -4.60 -0.19 2.81
C ALA A 122 -6.09 0.10 2.86
N ALA A 123 -6.86 -0.83 3.44
CA ALA A 123 -8.28 -0.67 3.67
C ALA A 123 -8.58 -0.45 5.15
N ALA A 124 -9.54 0.40 5.45
CA ALA A 124 -10.02 0.68 6.80
C ALA A 124 -11.48 1.15 6.76
N ALA A 125 -12.14 1.19 7.94
CA ALA A 125 -13.49 1.71 8.04
C ALA A 125 -13.56 3.19 7.61
N HIS A 126 -12.54 3.99 7.94
CA HIS A 126 -12.45 5.41 7.64
C HIS A 126 -11.15 5.79 6.91
N ARG A 127 -11.26 6.79 6.01
CA ARG A 127 -10.16 7.21 5.12
C ARG A 127 -8.87 7.63 5.83
N GLY A 128 -8.97 8.30 6.97
CA GLY A 128 -7.78 8.77 7.70
C GLY A 128 -6.85 7.61 8.06
N ARG A 129 -7.41 6.54 8.62
CA ARG A 129 -6.67 5.34 8.98
C ARG A 129 -6.07 4.63 7.77
N ALA A 130 -6.80 4.59 6.65
CA ALA A 130 -6.32 4.01 5.40
C ALA A 130 -5.15 4.82 4.81
N PHE A 131 -5.21 6.15 4.85
CA PHE A 131 -4.09 7.01 4.43
C PHE A 131 -2.87 6.81 5.30
N ASP A 132 -3.02 6.87 6.63
CA ASP A 132 -1.92 6.68 7.58
C ASP A 132 -1.23 5.33 7.37
N ALA A 133 -2.00 4.26 7.25
CA ALA A 133 -1.45 2.92 7.05
C ALA A 133 -0.70 2.78 5.72
N CYS A 134 -1.27 3.31 4.64
CA CYS A 134 -0.66 3.25 3.33
C CYS A 134 0.67 4.01 3.27
N GLU A 135 0.71 5.23 3.80
CA GLU A 135 1.92 6.06 3.89
C GLU A 135 3.01 5.36 4.72
N LEU A 136 2.68 4.89 5.92
CA LEU A 136 3.63 4.21 6.80
C LEU A 136 4.23 2.97 6.14
N VAL A 137 3.44 2.14 5.50
CA VAL A 137 3.95 0.95 4.80
C VAL A 137 4.87 1.37 3.66
N ALA A 138 4.47 2.31 2.80
CA ALA A 138 5.28 2.76 1.67
C ALA A 138 6.62 3.34 2.13
N ASP A 139 6.62 4.20 3.14
CA ASP A 139 7.82 4.84 3.67
C ASP A 139 8.78 3.82 4.32
N ARG A 140 8.26 2.92 5.14
CA ARG A 140 9.07 1.91 5.80
C ARG A 140 9.62 0.86 4.82
N VAL A 141 8.87 0.49 3.80
CA VAL A 141 9.38 -0.39 2.73
C VAL A 141 10.57 0.26 2.06
N LYS A 142 10.46 1.52 1.68
CA LYS A 142 11.57 2.27 1.06
C LYS A 142 12.78 2.44 1.97
N ALA A 143 12.56 2.63 3.27
CA ALA A 143 13.64 2.86 4.24
C ALA A 143 14.35 1.57 4.67
N ARG A 144 13.66 0.43 4.71
CA ARG A 144 14.15 -0.75 5.44
C ARG A 144 14.23 -2.03 4.63
N VAL A 145 13.41 -2.19 3.58
CA VAL A 145 13.48 -3.41 2.76
C VAL A 145 14.71 -3.34 1.86
N PRO A 146 15.62 -4.33 1.92
CA PRO A 146 16.90 -4.28 1.21
C PRO A 146 16.71 -4.56 -0.28
N ILE A 147 16.38 -3.50 -1.01
CA ILE A 147 16.17 -3.47 -2.46
C ILE A 147 17.03 -2.36 -3.03
N TRP A 148 17.74 -2.66 -4.12
CA TRP A 148 18.60 -1.72 -4.82
C TRP A 148 18.08 -1.45 -6.21
N LYS A 149 18.11 -0.18 -6.59
CA LYS A 149 17.75 0.30 -7.91
C LYS A 149 19.01 0.51 -8.74
N GLU A 150 19.07 -0.13 -9.89
CA GLU A 150 20.02 0.15 -10.97
C GLU A 150 19.30 0.89 -12.07
N GLN A 151 19.75 2.10 -12.39
CA GLN A 151 19.16 2.90 -13.46
C GLN A 151 20.19 3.19 -14.55
N GLU A 152 19.77 2.96 -15.79
CA GLU A 152 20.51 3.33 -16.99
C GLU A 152 20.09 4.74 -17.40
N LEU A 153 21.07 5.67 -17.45
CA LEU A 153 20.84 7.03 -17.88
C LEU A 153 20.92 7.14 -19.42
N LEU A 154 20.40 8.22 -19.98
CA LEU A 154 20.42 8.43 -21.44
C LEU A 154 21.83 8.54 -22.03
N ASP A 155 22.82 8.92 -21.25
CA ASP A 155 24.22 8.95 -21.64
C ASP A 155 24.91 7.58 -21.63
N GLY A 156 24.18 6.53 -21.24
CA GLY A 156 24.67 5.16 -21.13
C GLY A 156 25.39 4.83 -19.82
N SER A 157 25.49 5.79 -18.90
CA SER A 157 26.02 5.52 -17.56
C SER A 157 25.00 4.75 -16.70
N ILE A 158 25.51 4.01 -15.72
CA ILE A 158 24.70 3.23 -14.77
C ILE A 158 24.85 3.88 -13.40
N GLU A 159 23.73 4.13 -12.75
CA GLU A 159 23.66 4.65 -11.40
C GLU A 159 22.96 3.66 -10.47
N TRP A 160 23.58 3.41 -9.31
CA TRP A 160 23.02 2.55 -8.27
C TRP A 160 22.41 3.40 -7.16
N VAL A 161 21.13 3.13 -6.84
CA VAL A 161 20.44 3.75 -5.72
C VAL A 161 19.99 2.65 -4.77
N GLY A 162 20.49 2.66 -3.54
CA GLY A 162 20.21 1.68 -2.52
C GLY A 162 19.31 2.20 -1.40
N VAL A 163 19.06 1.33 -0.43
CA VAL A 163 18.55 1.74 0.88
C VAL A 163 19.58 2.70 1.48
N ASP A 164 19.14 3.87 1.90
CA ASP A 164 20.03 4.85 2.52
C ASP A 164 20.53 4.30 3.86
N THR A 165 21.75 3.76 3.85
CA THR A 165 22.43 3.24 5.03
C THR A 165 23.26 4.29 5.72
N SER A 166 23.07 5.57 5.40
CA SER A 166 23.77 6.65 6.08
C SER A 166 23.37 6.64 7.57
N PRO A 167 24.29 6.43 8.50
CA PRO A 167 23.99 6.57 9.90
C PRO A 167 23.61 8.03 10.17
N ALA A 168 22.48 8.21 10.84
CA ALA A 168 22.04 9.51 11.31
C ALA A 168 23.02 10.10 12.32
#